data_5dfedf212dea4694d51b8dbef3fe2cd4
#
_entry.id   5dfedf212dea4694d51b8dbef3fe2cd4
#
_cell.length_a   1.000
_cell.length_b   1.000
_cell.length_c   1.000
_cell.angle_alpha   90.00
_cell.angle_beta   90.00
_cell.angle_gamma   90.00
#
_symmetry.space_group_name_H-M   'P 1'
#
loop_
_entity.id
_entity.type
_entity.pdbx_description
1 polymer ?
#
loop_
_entity_poly.entity_id
_entity_poly.type
_entity_poly.pdbx_seq_one_letter_code
_entity_poly.pdbx_strand_id
1 'polypeptide(L)'
;MLKNILRGLGVMLLGIALSACGGKKITVELPPHIDLSTMGTIGVIAFDVQSDVSLPGDITLKVIQHMQVAQPGVPVLELGNQANVLREVGFDSLDTEAVKAIGKKYGVDTLLTGTLEVTQSVPDVTFGQSMTSMSAATYVRGNLNARLRQTRTGATLWSNGANGKWKLAGVDLASGSLPTIGVSNSEDKYKKMLQDLARVGTADFRRTYETRKAQ
;
A
#
# COMPACT_ATOMS: atom_id res chain seq x y z
N MET A 1 -69.68 5.31 9.44
CA MET A 1 -68.48 4.58 8.88
C MET A 1 -67.48 5.53 8.21
N LEU A 2 -67.91 6.54 7.44
CA LEU A 2 -67.00 7.45 6.68
C LEU A 2 -66.04 8.28 7.57
N LYS A 3 -66.47 8.69 8.78
CA LYS A 3 -65.68 9.51 9.73
C LYS A 3 -64.46 8.78 10.32
N ASN A 4 -64.53 7.46 10.44
CA ASN A 4 -63.39 6.65 10.95
C ASN A 4 -62.36 6.34 9.91
N ILE A 5 -62.76 6.26 8.64
CA ILE A 5 -61.85 6.08 7.49
C ILE A 5 -60.99 7.32 7.27
N LEU A 6 -61.60 8.54 7.43
CA LEU A 6 -60.85 9.79 7.29
C LEU A 6 -59.79 9.99 8.39
N ARG A 7 -60.08 9.52 9.63
CA ARG A 7 -59.11 9.59 10.75
C ARG A 7 -57.95 8.62 10.55
N GLY A 8 -58.19 7.42 10.01
CA GLY A 8 -57.13 6.44 9.70
C GLY A 8 -56.20 6.90 8.61
N LEU A 9 -56.74 7.57 7.58
CA LEU A 9 -55.91 8.09 6.47
C LEU A 9 -54.99 9.25 6.90
N GLY A 10 -55.46 10.11 7.83
CA GLY A 10 -54.67 11.21 8.36
C GLY A 10 -53.47 10.76 9.19
N VAL A 11 -53.65 9.70 10.00
CA VAL A 11 -52.55 9.14 10.82
C VAL A 11 -51.50 8.43 9.95
N MET A 12 -51.93 7.75 8.88
CA MET A 12 -51.02 7.05 7.96
C MET A 12 -50.18 8.04 7.13
N LEU A 13 -50.76 9.18 6.72
CA LEU A 13 -50.02 10.22 6.00
C LEU A 13 -49.00 10.95 6.89
N LEU A 14 -49.30 11.12 8.19
CA LEU A 14 -48.39 11.75 9.16
C LEU A 14 -47.18 10.86 9.47
N GLY A 15 -47.34 9.51 9.45
CA GLY A 15 -46.27 8.55 9.64
C GLY A 15 -45.21 8.52 8.51
N ILE A 16 -45.62 8.80 7.28
CA ILE A 16 -44.72 8.81 6.09
C ILE A 16 -43.86 10.09 6.07
N ALA A 17 -44.38 11.21 6.60
CA ALA A 17 -43.64 12.48 6.61
C ALA A 17 -42.45 12.48 7.61
N LEU A 18 -42.46 11.62 8.62
CA LEU A 18 -41.38 11.52 9.62
C LEU A 18 -40.19 10.66 9.17
N SER A 19 -40.32 9.88 8.08
CA SER A 19 -39.24 9.01 7.56
C SER A 19 -38.30 9.76 6.62
N ALA A 20 -38.55 11.01 6.26
CA ALA A 20 -37.78 11.78 5.27
C ALA A 20 -36.56 12.55 5.85
N CYS A 21 -36.26 12.41 7.15
CA CYS A 21 -35.07 12.99 7.76
C CYS A 21 -33.81 12.13 7.53
N GLY A 22 -33.54 11.74 6.30
CA GLY A 22 -32.24 11.26 5.86
C GLY A 22 -31.28 12.46 5.83
N GLY A 23 -30.53 12.69 6.93
CA GLY A 23 -29.56 13.78 6.99
C GLY A 23 -28.64 13.74 5.75
N LYS A 24 -28.53 14.87 5.06
CA LYS A 24 -27.70 15.03 3.87
C LYS A 24 -26.26 14.67 4.23
N LYS A 25 -25.70 13.69 3.53
CA LYS A 25 -24.30 13.31 3.71
C LYS A 25 -23.45 14.22 2.84
N ILE A 26 -22.39 14.76 3.41
CA ILE A 26 -21.36 15.52 2.69
C ILE A 26 -20.05 14.74 2.75
N THR A 27 -19.34 14.69 1.64
CA THR A 27 -17.99 14.13 1.59
C THR A 27 -17.02 15.28 1.75
N VAL A 28 -16.18 15.20 2.78
CA VAL A 28 -15.13 16.18 3.08
C VAL A 28 -13.81 15.57 2.68
N GLU A 29 -13.02 16.29 1.89
CA GLU A 29 -11.67 15.94 1.54
C GLU A 29 -10.73 16.36 2.69
N LEU A 30 -9.89 15.44 3.15
CA LEU A 30 -8.88 15.67 4.16
C LEU A 30 -7.49 15.72 3.49
N PRO A 31 -6.61 16.62 3.94
CA PRO A 31 -5.23 16.67 3.43
C PRO A 31 -4.50 15.36 3.71
N PRO A 32 -3.39 15.08 3.00
CA PRO A 32 -2.54 13.94 3.30
C PRO A 32 -1.97 14.06 4.73
N HIS A 33 -1.70 12.92 5.37
CA HIS A 33 -1.07 12.91 6.69
C HIS A 33 0.35 13.50 6.63
N ILE A 34 1.03 13.29 5.51
CA ILE A 34 2.37 13.81 5.24
C ILE A 34 2.32 14.66 3.98
N ASP A 35 2.64 15.93 4.10
CA ASP A 35 2.76 16.87 2.98
C ASP A 35 4.21 16.86 2.46
N LEU A 36 4.41 16.18 1.33
CA LEU A 36 5.73 16.06 0.69
C LEU A 36 6.21 17.39 0.11
N SER A 37 5.32 18.33 -0.18
CA SER A 37 5.71 19.66 -0.73
C SER A 37 6.55 20.47 0.24
N THR A 38 6.45 20.17 1.54
CA THR A 38 7.23 20.80 2.61
C THR A 38 8.62 20.19 2.81
N MET A 39 8.89 19.07 2.12
CA MET A 39 10.10 18.26 2.32
C MET A 39 11.28 18.65 1.43
N GLY A 40 11.12 19.68 0.57
CA GLY A 40 12.12 20.08 -0.40
C GLY A 40 12.39 19.02 -1.47
N THR A 41 13.63 18.96 -1.95
CA THR A 41 14.03 17.91 -2.92
C THR A 41 14.23 16.58 -2.20
N ILE A 42 13.52 15.54 -2.65
CA ILE A 42 13.59 14.21 -2.08
C ILE A 42 14.60 13.36 -2.87
N GLY A 43 15.75 13.05 -2.26
CA GLY A 43 16.66 12.03 -2.76
C GLY A 43 16.10 10.63 -2.48
N VAL A 44 16.10 9.74 -3.46
CA VAL A 44 15.66 8.36 -3.30
C VAL A 44 16.83 7.42 -3.55
N ILE A 45 17.20 6.66 -2.55
CA ILE A 45 18.09 5.51 -2.69
C ILE A 45 17.26 4.30 -3.10
N ALA A 46 17.76 3.53 -4.08
CA ALA A 46 17.12 2.29 -4.50
C ALA A 46 16.90 1.38 -3.28
N PHE A 47 15.69 0.88 -3.14
CA PHE A 47 15.31 0.03 -2.01
C PHE A 47 16.12 -1.26 -2.01
N ASP A 48 16.56 -1.68 -0.85
CA ASP A 48 17.23 -2.96 -0.66
C ASP A 48 16.19 -4.09 -0.78
N VAL A 49 16.40 -4.98 -1.76
CA VAL A 49 15.47 -6.07 -2.06
C VAL A 49 16.09 -7.39 -1.67
N GLN A 50 15.53 -8.00 -0.64
CA GLN A 50 15.85 -9.33 -0.15
C GLN A 50 14.77 -10.31 -0.62
N SER A 51 15.09 -11.13 -1.62
CA SER A 51 14.13 -12.03 -2.24
C SER A 51 14.77 -13.34 -2.62
N ASP A 52 14.08 -14.44 -2.32
CA ASP A 52 14.42 -15.79 -2.77
C ASP A 52 13.91 -16.09 -4.20
N VAL A 53 13.21 -15.14 -4.81
CA VAL A 53 12.66 -15.25 -6.16
C VAL A 53 13.03 -14.02 -7.02
N SER A 54 13.06 -14.21 -8.33
CA SER A 54 13.22 -13.10 -9.26
C SER A 54 11.93 -12.28 -9.34
N LEU A 55 12.01 -10.98 -9.07
CA LEU A 55 10.85 -10.09 -9.09
C LEU A 55 10.74 -9.38 -10.45
N PRO A 56 9.55 -9.35 -11.05
CA PRO A 56 9.31 -8.69 -12.33
C PRO A 56 9.00 -7.19 -12.12
N GLY A 57 9.96 -6.41 -11.69
CA GLY A 57 9.80 -4.97 -11.54
C GLY A 57 10.55 -4.37 -10.36
N ASP A 58 10.62 -3.05 -10.35
CA ASP A 58 11.32 -2.26 -9.35
C ASP A 58 10.35 -1.63 -8.36
N ILE A 59 10.49 -1.98 -7.09
CA ILE A 59 9.67 -1.43 -5.99
C ILE A 59 9.96 0.06 -5.77
N THR A 60 11.21 0.50 -5.94
CA THR A 60 11.60 1.90 -5.80
C THR A 60 10.83 2.78 -6.78
N LEU A 61 10.84 2.37 -8.05
CA LEU A 61 10.10 3.09 -9.09
C LEU A 61 8.60 3.14 -8.81
N LYS A 62 8.01 2.04 -8.30
CA LYS A 62 6.59 2.02 -7.94
C LYS A 62 6.28 2.96 -6.78
N VAL A 63 7.12 3.02 -5.77
CA VAL A 63 6.97 3.96 -4.64
C VAL A 63 7.06 5.40 -5.15
N ILE A 64 8.04 5.74 -5.98
CA ILE A 64 8.17 7.07 -6.60
C ILE A 64 6.91 7.42 -7.39
N GLN A 65 6.41 6.52 -8.23
CA GLN A 65 5.17 6.73 -9.02
C GLN A 65 3.97 7.02 -8.12
N HIS A 66 3.80 6.26 -7.04
CA HIS A 66 2.71 6.49 -6.09
C HIS A 66 2.84 7.82 -5.34
N MET A 67 4.05 8.24 -4.98
CA MET A 67 4.31 9.55 -4.38
C MET A 67 3.95 10.69 -5.34
N GLN A 68 4.42 10.62 -6.59
CA GLN A 68 4.17 11.64 -7.61
C GLN A 68 2.69 11.73 -8.02
N VAL A 69 1.98 10.60 -8.06
CA VAL A 69 0.52 10.59 -8.29
C VAL A 69 -0.24 11.18 -7.11
N ALA A 70 0.20 10.91 -5.88
CA ALA A 70 -0.44 11.42 -4.67
C ALA A 70 -0.23 12.93 -4.49
N GLN A 71 0.98 13.41 -4.78
CA GLN A 71 1.37 14.82 -4.65
C GLN A 71 2.21 15.25 -5.85
N PRO A 72 1.55 15.70 -6.94
CA PRO A 72 2.23 16.13 -8.15
C PRO A 72 3.13 17.36 -7.91
N GLY A 73 4.27 17.38 -8.58
CA GLY A 73 5.20 18.51 -8.53
C GLY A 73 6.25 18.44 -7.42
N VAL A 74 6.25 17.40 -6.59
CA VAL A 74 7.32 17.15 -5.62
C VAL A 74 8.59 16.73 -6.37
N PRO A 75 9.72 17.46 -6.21
CA PRO A 75 10.96 17.12 -6.90
C PRO A 75 11.59 15.87 -6.30
N VAL A 76 11.84 14.88 -7.14
CA VAL A 76 12.46 13.60 -6.76
C VAL A 76 13.74 13.40 -7.54
N LEU A 77 14.85 13.12 -6.86
CA LEU A 77 16.14 12.78 -7.44
C LEU A 77 16.50 11.33 -7.10
N GLU A 78 16.58 10.48 -8.10
CA GLU A 78 17.01 9.09 -7.93
C GLU A 78 18.53 9.05 -7.78
N LEU A 79 19.03 8.57 -6.62
CA LEU A 79 20.46 8.52 -6.29
C LEU A 79 21.10 7.18 -6.68
N GLY A 80 20.27 6.17 -6.99
CA GLY A 80 20.73 4.84 -7.34
C GLY A 80 20.95 3.93 -6.13
N ASN A 81 21.86 2.99 -6.27
CA ASN A 81 22.11 1.92 -5.30
C ASN A 81 22.81 2.45 -4.03
N GLN A 82 22.38 1.96 -2.85
CA GLN A 82 22.88 2.40 -1.55
C GLN A 82 24.40 2.24 -1.39
N ALA A 83 24.96 1.11 -1.83
CA ALA A 83 26.40 0.87 -1.69
C ALA A 83 27.24 1.87 -2.50
N ASN A 84 26.77 2.25 -3.69
CA ASN A 84 27.42 3.26 -4.51
C ASN A 84 27.34 4.64 -3.87
N VAL A 85 26.15 5.03 -3.43
CA VAL A 85 25.92 6.33 -2.76
C VAL A 85 26.77 6.47 -1.52
N LEU A 86 26.82 5.43 -0.67
CA LEU A 86 27.64 5.43 0.55
C LEU A 86 29.14 5.52 0.22
N ARG A 87 29.63 4.75 -0.74
CA ARG A 87 31.02 4.82 -1.17
C ARG A 87 31.40 6.22 -1.67
N GLU A 88 30.49 6.87 -2.40
CA GLU A 88 30.72 8.21 -2.92
C GLU A 88 30.79 9.30 -1.85
N VAL A 89 30.15 9.09 -0.69
CA VAL A 89 30.23 10.01 0.45
C VAL A 89 31.23 9.56 1.50
N GLY A 90 31.90 8.41 1.33
CA GLY A 90 32.96 7.89 2.20
C GLY A 90 32.45 7.24 3.48
N PHE A 91 31.28 6.57 3.40
CA PHE A 91 30.68 5.87 4.54
C PHE A 91 30.38 4.40 4.19
N ASP A 92 30.41 3.52 5.18
CA ASP A 92 30.10 2.10 5.05
C ASP A 92 28.67 1.75 5.45
N SER A 93 28.01 2.64 6.19
CA SER A 93 26.63 2.43 6.66
C SER A 93 25.79 3.69 6.55
N LEU A 94 24.46 3.52 6.42
CA LEU A 94 23.52 4.62 6.29
C LEU A 94 23.12 5.17 7.67
N ASP A 95 24.10 5.66 8.41
CA ASP A 95 23.90 6.33 9.70
C ASP A 95 23.49 7.82 9.55
N THR A 96 23.46 8.54 10.65
CA THR A 96 23.08 9.96 10.65
C THR A 96 24.07 10.84 9.90
N GLU A 97 25.36 10.57 10.02
CA GLU A 97 26.40 11.37 9.39
C GLU A 97 26.45 11.11 7.87
N ALA A 98 26.28 9.85 7.47
CA ALA A 98 26.13 9.48 6.05
C ALA A 98 24.94 10.20 5.42
N VAL A 99 23.78 10.27 6.09
CA VAL A 99 22.58 10.98 5.59
C VAL A 99 22.87 12.47 5.40
N LYS A 100 23.57 13.11 6.35
CA LYS A 100 23.98 14.52 6.21
C LYS A 100 24.95 14.72 5.03
N ALA A 101 25.91 13.82 4.87
CA ALA A 101 26.88 13.87 3.78
C ALA A 101 26.21 13.70 2.40
N ILE A 102 25.23 12.77 2.31
CA ILE A 102 24.41 12.58 1.12
C ILE A 102 23.63 13.85 0.77
N GLY A 103 22.95 14.46 1.76
CA GLY A 103 22.22 15.70 1.56
C GLY A 103 23.11 16.80 1.02
N LYS A 104 24.29 16.97 1.59
CA LYS A 104 25.28 17.98 1.15
C LYS A 104 25.81 17.71 -0.25
N LYS A 105 26.11 16.44 -0.57
CA LYS A 105 26.70 16.07 -1.86
C LYS A 105 25.71 16.20 -3.01
N TYR A 106 24.49 15.72 -2.83
CA TYR A 106 23.49 15.64 -3.89
C TYR A 106 22.51 16.83 -3.89
N GLY A 107 22.59 17.71 -2.90
CA GLY A 107 21.68 18.87 -2.79
C GLY A 107 20.23 18.46 -2.51
N VAL A 108 20.02 17.38 -1.74
CA VAL A 108 18.69 16.89 -1.38
C VAL A 108 18.36 17.22 0.07
N ASP A 109 17.13 17.66 0.33
CA ASP A 109 16.68 18.09 1.66
C ASP A 109 16.18 16.91 2.50
N THR A 110 15.64 15.93 1.84
CA THR A 110 15.07 14.71 2.45
C THR A 110 15.56 13.48 1.72
N LEU A 111 15.79 12.39 2.43
CA LEU A 111 16.24 11.11 1.89
C LEU A 111 15.19 10.04 2.13
N LEU A 112 14.68 9.43 1.06
CA LEU A 112 13.82 8.25 1.09
C LEU A 112 14.68 7.00 0.90
N THR A 113 14.50 6.06 1.81
CA THR A 113 15.13 4.74 1.80
C THR A 113 14.11 3.68 2.14
N GLY A 114 14.37 2.44 1.77
CA GLY A 114 13.48 1.34 2.14
C GLY A 114 14.07 -0.03 1.92
N THR A 115 13.38 -1.03 2.46
CA THR A 115 13.70 -2.45 2.30
C THR A 115 12.46 -3.19 1.84
N LEU A 116 12.63 -4.16 0.95
CA LEU A 116 11.60 -5.10 0.56
C LEU A 116 12.09 -6.52 0.81
N GLU A 117 11.41 -7.23 1.69
CA GLU A 117 11.62 -8.65 1.92
C GLU A 117 10.52 -9.44 1.22
N VAL A 118 10.90 -10.43 0.40
CA VAL A 118 9.95 -11.30 -0.29
C VAL A 118 10.33 -12.75 -0.05
N THR A 119 9.40 -13.51 0.51
CA THR A 119 9.58 -14.94 0.78
C THR A 119 8.46 -15.76 0.16
N GLN A 120 8.83 -16.84 -0.51
CA GLN A 120 7.86 -17.81 -1.02
C GLN A 120 7.63 -18.90 0.02
N SER A 121 6.36 -19.22 0.29
CA SER A 121 6.05 -20.35 1.17
C SER A 121 6.16 -21.67 0.42
N VAL A 122 6.56 -22.72 1.15
CA VAL A 122 6.37 -24.10 0.70
C VAL A 122 4.87 -24.33 0.43
N PRO A 123 4.51 -25.14 -0.58
CA PRO A 123 3.10 -25.46 -0.82
C PRO A 123 2.40 -25.96 0.43
N ASP A 124 1.30 -25.33 0.79
CA ASP A 124 0.42 -25.74 1.87
C ASP A 124 -0.60 -26.74 1.31
N VAL A 125 -0.56 -27.98 1.79
CA VAL A 125 -1.44 -29.05 1.32
C VAL A 125 -2.49 -29.31 2.37
N THR A 126 -3.76 -29.15 2.00
CA THR A 126 -4.91 -29.37 2.87
C THR A 126 -5.74 -30.54 2.34
N PHE A 127 -6.05 -31.52 3.20
CA PHE A 127 -6.96 -32.62 2.90
C PHE A 127 -8.35 -32.32 3.49
N GLY A 128 -9.40 -32.53 2.70
CA GLY A 128 -10.77 -32.43 3.19
C GLY A 128 -11.09 -33.52 4.23
N GLN A 129 -12.08 -33.28 5.07
CA GLN A 129 -12.44 -34.17 6.22
C GLN A 129 -12.74 -35.61 5.83
N SER A 130 -13.15 -35.89 4.60
CA SER A 130 -13.44 -37.21 4.06
C SER A 130 -12.34 -37.78 3.17
N MET A 131 -11.17 -37.17 3.09
CA MET A 131 -10.07 -37.51 2.14
C MET A 131 -10.50 -37.54 0.65
N THR A 132 -11.66 -37.00 0.33
CA THR A 132 -12.19 -36.97 -1.03
C THR A 132 -11.81 -35.70 -1.80
N SER A 133 -11.20 -34.75 -1.13
CA SER A 133 -10.67 -33.51 -1.74
C SER A 133 -9.29 -33.19 -1.19
N MET A 134 -8.43 -32.68 -2.05
CA MET A 134 -7.10 -32.20 -1.71
C MET A 134 -6.92 -30.80 -2.36
N SER A 135 -6.43 -29.86 -1.61
CA SER A 135 -6.00 -28.58 -2.16
C SER A 135 -4.55 -28.30 -1.80
N ALA A 136 -3.80 -27.77 -2.74
CA ALA A 136 -2.44 -27.29 -2.53
C ALA A 136 -2.31 -25.86 -3.02
N ALA A 137 -1.71 -25.00 -2.22
CA ALA A 137 -1.51 -23.59 -2.60
C ALA A 137 -0.12 -23.10 -2.21
N THR A 138 0.51 -22.40 -3.13
CA THR A 138 1.76 -21.68 -2.90
C THR A 138 1.46 -20.19 -2.72
N TYR A 139 2.09 -19.59 -1.74
CA TYR A 139 1.92 -18.17 -1.42
C TYR A 139 3.26 -17.46 -1.47
N VAL A 140 3.20 -16.16 -1.76
CA VAL A 140 4.31 -15.24 -1.53
C VAL A 140 3.92 -14.25 -0.43
N ARG A 141 4.87 -13.94 0.43
CA ARG A 141 4.75 -12.87 1.44
C ARG A 141 5.70 -11.75 1.04
N GLY A 142 5.22 -10.53 1.16
CA GLY A 142 6.04 -9.32 0.95
C GLY A 142 5.95 -8.44 2.19
N ASN A 143 7.07 -7.86 2.58
CA ASN A 143 7.18 -6.89 3.67
C ASN A 143 8.01 -5.72 3.17
N LEU A 144 7.35 -4.57 2.98
CA LEU A 144 7.95 -3.32 2.56
C LEU A 144 8.06 -2.38 3.75
N ASN A 145 9.25 -1.84 3.99
CA ASN A 145 9.46 -0.76 4.94
C ASN A 145 10.07 0.43 4.21
N ALA A 146 9.59 1.64 4.49
CA ALA A 146 10.08 2.87 3.92
C ALA A 146 10.27 3.94 5.01
N ARG A 147 11.25 4.83 4.83
CA ARG A 147 11.59 5.86 5.77
C ARG A 147 12.06 7.13 5.05
N LEU A 148 11.49 8.28 5.45
CA LEU A 148 11.97 9.61 5.07
C LEU A 148 12.80 10.21 6.21
N ARG A 149 13.99 10.67 5.89
CA ARG A 149 14.91 11.31 6.83
C ARG A 149 15.29 12.69 6.33
N GLN A 150 15.27 13.68 7.23
CA GLN A 150 15.79 15.00 6.93
C GLN A 150 17.33 14.97 6.82
N THR A 151 17.89 15.40 5.72
CA THR A 151 19.35 15.30 5.49
C THR A 151 20.14 16.25 6.37
N ARG A 152 19.59 17.42 6.70
CA ARG A 152 20.28 18.40 7.56
C ARG A 152 20.53 17.89 8.98
N THR A 153 19.61 17.15 9.57
CA THR A 153 19.66 16.67 10.96
C THR A 153 19.84 15.17 11.09
N GLY A 154 19.53 14.41 10.05
CA GLY A 154 19.42 12.96 10.09
C GLY A 154 18.14 12.43 10.77
N ALA A 155 17.25 13.33 11.21
CA ALA A 155 16.01 12.95 11.90
C ALA A 155 15.05 12.22 10.94
N THR A 156 14.36 11.20 11.46
CA THR A 156 13.28 10.53 10.73
C THR A 156 12.04 11.42 10.78
N LEU A 157 11.55 11.82 9.61
CA LEU A 157 10.32 12.61 9.46
C LEU A 157 9.09 11.72 9.32
N TRP A 158 9.28 10.56 8.70
CA TRP A 158 8.22 9.60 8.47
C TRP A 158 8.80 8.19 8.32
N SER A 159 8.06 7.20 8.77
CA SER A 159 8.30 5.80 8.45
C SER A 159 6.96 5.06 8.36
N ASN A 160 6.86 4.19 7.38
CA ASN A 160 5.67 3.35 7.21
C ASN A 160 6.09 2.01 6.62
N GLY A 161 5.21 1.01 6.78
CA GLY A 161 5.39 -0.32 6.25
C GLY A 161 4.10 -0.88 5.65
N ALA A 162 4.28 -1.82 4.74
CA ALA A 162 3.18 -2.58 4.17
C ALA A 162 3.56 -4.06 4.11
N ASN A 163 2.66 -4.92 4.47
CA ASN A 163 2.87 -6.37 4.35
C ASN A 163 1.63 -7.04 3.77
N GLY A 164 1.83 -8.24 3.23
CA GLY A 164 0.73 -9.01 2.67
C GLY A 164 1.14 -10.43 2.26
N LYS A 165 0.12 -11.21 1.92
CA LYS A 165 0.25 -12.59 1.44
C LYS A 165 -0.59 -12.72 0.17
N TRP A 166 0.02 -13.19 -0.91
CA TRP A 166 -0.64 -13.40 -2.21
C TRP A 166 -0.54 -14.85 -2.62
N LYS A 167 -1.67 -15.41 -3.11
CA LYS A 167 -1.70 -16.78 -3.66
C LYS A 167 -1.10 -16.76 -5.06
N LEU A 168 0.00 -17.51 -5.27
CA LEU A 168 0.68 -17.65 -6.57
C LEU A 168 0.01 -18.71 -7.43
N ALA A 169 -0.12 -19.90 -6.89
CA ALA A 169 -0.71 -21.04 -7.58
C ALA A 169 -1.58 -21.86 -6.61
N GLY A 170 -2.51 -22.61 -7.14
CA GLY A 170 -3.29 -23.56 -6.37
C GLY A 170 -3.78 -24.67 -7.27
N VAL A 171 -3.85 -25.87 -6.69
CA VAL A 171 -4.47 -27.05 -7.30
C VAL A 171 -5.58 -27.48 -6.37
N ASP A 172 -6.79 -27.55 -6.89
CA ASP A 172 -7.94 -28.06 -6.18
C ASP A 172 -8.37 -29.37 -6.86
N LEU A 173 -8.34 -30.47 -6.08
CA LEU A 173 -8.80 -31.80 -6.48
C LEU A 173 -10.09 -32.10 -5.70
N ALA A 174 -11.22 -32.03 -6.37
CA ALA A 174 -12.50 -32.54 -5.79
C ALA A 174 -12.77 -33.93 -6.32
N SER A 175 -13.34 -34.78 -5.48
CA SER A 175 -13.73 -36.14 -5.85
C SER A 175 -14.64 -36.16 -7.08
N GLY A 176 -14.18 -36.80 -8.17
CA GLY A 176 -14.94 -36.97 -9.41
C GLY A 176 -14.74 -35.85 -10.47
N SER A 177 -13.90 -34.88 -10.22
CA SER A 177 -13.52 -33.87 -11.21
C SER A 177 -12.06 -33.97 -11.64
N LEU A 178 -11.77 -33.58 -12.88
CA LEU A 178 -10.38 -33.45 -13.35
C LEU A 178 -9.67 -32.34 -12.53
N PRO A 179 -8.36 -32.50 -12.24
CA PRO A 179 -7.60 -31.49 -11.51
C PRO A 179 -7.66 -30.17 -12.25
N THR A 180 -8.21 -29.16 -11.62
CA THR A 180 -8.14 -27.79 -12.14
C THR A 180 -6.82 -27.17 -11.64
N ILE A 181 -5.81 -27.20 -12.49
CA ILE A 181 -4.56 -26.50 -12.23
C ILE A 181 -4.79 -25.03 -12.60
N GLY A 182 -5.06 -24.21 -11.62
CA GLY A 182 -5.07 -22.77 -11.78
C GLY A 182 -3.64 -22.24 -11.94
N VAL A 183 -3.07 -22.41 -13.13
CA VAL A 183 -1.79 -21.76 -13.49
C VAL A 183 -2.10 -20.29 -13.72
N SER A 184 -2.17 -19.52 -12.66
CA SER A 184 -2.13 -18.06 -12.81
C SER A 184 -0.69 -17.67 -13.13
N ASN A 185 -0.51 -16.76 -14.10
CA ASN A 185 0.81 -16.21 -14.42
C ASN A 185 1.44 -15.65 -13.12
N SER A 186 2.47 -16.32 -12.62
CA SER A 186 3.13 -15.94 -11.36
C SER A 186 3.71 -14.51 -11.45
N GLU A 187 4.14 -14.12 -12.63
CA GLU A 187 4.67 -12.78 -12.91
C GLU A 187 3.63 -11.68 -12.60
N ASP A 188 2.39 -11.86 -13.03
CA ASP A 188 1.31 -10.89 -12.75
C ASP A 188 0.98 -10.80 -11.26
N LYS A 189 1.11 -11.92 -10.53
CA LYS A 189 0.93 -11.93 -9.08
C LYS A 189 2.03 -11.16 -8.36
N TYR A 190 3.28 -11.30 -8.78
CA TYR A 190 4.39 -10.51 -8.25
C TYR A 190 4.23 -9.01 -8.60
N LYS A 191 3.86 -8.67 -9.84
CA LYS A 191 3.57 -7.28 -10.23
C LYS A 191 2.48 -6.68 -9.35
N LYS A 192 1.39 -7.42 -9.13
CA LYS A 192 0.29 -6.99 -8.24
C LYS A 192 0.76 -6.82 -6.80
N MET A 193 1.55 -7.75 -6.27
CA MET A 193 2.14 -7.67 -4.93
C MET A 193 2.94 -6.37 -4.77
N LEU A 194 3.88 -6.08 -5.69
CA LEU A 194 4.70 -4.87 -5.63
C LEU A 194 3.85 -3.60 -5.70
N GLN A 195 2.80 -3.60 -6.54
CA GLN A 195 1.88 -2.48 -6.66
C GLN A 195 1.06 -2.27 -5.39
N ASP A 196 0.53 -3.35 -4.79
CA ASP A 196 -0.25 -3.29 -3.56
C ASP A 196 0.62 -2.81 -2.38
N LEU A 197 1.85 -3.32 -2.25
CA LEU A 197 2.81 -2.90 -1.23
C LEU A 197 3.16 -1.42 -1.36
N ALA A 198 3.52 -0.96 -2.56
CA ALA A 198 3.82 0.45 -2.80
C ALA A 198 2.60 1.33 -2.50
N ARG A 199 1.40 0.91 -2.95
CA ARG A 199 0.15 1.62 -2.70
C ARG A 199 -0.18 1.73 -1.21
N VAL A 200 0.01 0.68 -0.43
CA VAL A 200 -0.26 0.68 1.02
C VAL A 200 0.84 1.43 1.76
N GLY A 201 2.10 1.17 1.44
CA GLY A 201 3.26 1.82 2.07
C GLY A 201 3.29 3.35 1.89
N THR A 202 2.67 3.87 0.81
CA THR A 202 2.59 5.31 0.53
C THR A 202 1.22 5.92 0.83
N ALA A 203 0.37 5.23 1.60
CA ALA A 203 -1.01 5.69 1.86
C ALA A 203 -1.07 7.08 2.51
N ASP A 204 -0.12 7.40 3.40
CA ASP A 204 -0.06 8.66 4.15
C ASP A 204 0.18 9.90 3.28
N PHE A 205 0.64 9.70 2.04
CA PHE A 205 0.87 10.80 1.09
C PHE A 205 -0.38 11.19 0.31
N ARG A 206 -1.47 10.42 0.42
CA ARG A 206 -2.71 10.65 -0.30
C ARG A 206 -3.71 11.42 0.53
N ARG A 207 -4.51 12.24 -0.16
CA ARG A 207 -5.73 12.81 0.39
C ARG A 207 -6.72 11.71 0.72
N THR A 208 -7.46 11.86 1.80
CA THR A 208 -8.51 10.94 2.22
C THR A 208 -9.86 11.64 2.17
N TYR A 209 -10.95 10.86 2.11
CA TYR A 209 -12.31 11.39 2.04
C TYR A 209 -13.13 10.83 3.19
N GLU A 210 -13.72 11.70 3.97
CA GLU A 210 -14.59 11.34 5.07
C GLU A 210 -16.04 11.76 4.79
N THR A 211 -16.98 10.84 4.98
CA THR A 211 -18.39 11.15 4.84
C THR A 211 -18.96 11.56 6.20
N ARG A 212 -19.41 12.82 6.31
CA ARG A 212 -20.04 13.39 7.51
C ARG A 212 -21.51 13.68 7.24
N LYS A 213 -22.34 13.66 8.30
CA LYS A 213 -23.70 14.20 8.22
C LYS A 213 -23.60 15.73 8.12
N ALA A 214 -24.36 16.33 7.20
CA ALA A 214 -24.52 17.77 7.18
C ALA A 214 -25.21 18.20 8.50
N GLN A 215 -24.66 19.18 9.20
CA GLN A 215 -25.29 19.80 10.35
C GLN A 215 -26.46 20.68 9.90
#